data_54d9b165bfc3ed54b9e13071a3cdf91c
#
_entry.id   54d9b165bfc3ed54b9e13071a3cdf91c
#
_cell.length_a   1.000
_cell.length_b   1.000
_cell.length_c   1.000
_cell.angle_alpha   90.00
_cell.angle_beta   90.00
_cell.angle_gamma   90.00
#
_symmetry.space_group_name_H-M   'P 1'
#
loop_
_entity.id
_entity.type
_entity.pdbx_description
1 polymer ?
#
loop_
_entity_poly.entity_id
_entity_poly.type
_entity_poly.pdbx_seq_one_letter_code
_entity_poly.pdbx_strand_id
1 'polypeptide(L)'
;MVDDRSRGLTSIYVLLLLGVGICIGAVAGLAVERFSNNGVMIGLISGLIAVVAAWQARLLAERFLPEGTVPDMGADKFPRVVLVNILVVSLMGGLAGHDVSNVIGETSGMWVGALAGVFATLAMLVLMVTYFYREDAPDASSESP
;
A
#
# COMPACT_ATOMS: atom_id res chain seq x y z
N MET A 1 5.37 24.41 17.19
CA MET A 1 5.51 23.24 18.08
C MET A 1 4.56 22.18 17.56
N VAL A 2 5.05 21.30 16.69
CA VAL A 2 4.22 20.21 16.13
C VAL A 2 3.98 19.22 17.26
N ASP A 3 2.73 19.00 17.57
CA ASP A 3 2.29 18.23 18.72
C ASP A 3 2.87 16.79 18.63
N ASP A 4 3.61 16.39 19.64
CA ASP A 4 4.25 15.05 19.74
C ASP A 4 3.22 13.92 19.67
N ARG A 5 1.98 14.23 20.02
CA ARG A 5 0.82 13.36 19.96
C ARG A 5 0.41 13.03 18.51
N SER A 6 0.46 13.99 17.60
CA SER A 6 0.12 13.80 16.19
C SER A 6 1.12 12.90 15.47
N ARG A 7 2.41 13.02 15.81
CA ARG A 7 3.46 12.15 15.26
C ARG A 7 3.30 10.70 15.70
N GLY A 8 2.92 10.47 16.97
CA GLY A 8 2.67 9.13 17.50
C GLY A 8 1.51 8.43 16.79
N LEU A 9 0.40 9.12 16.60
CA LEU A 9 -0.79 8.59 15.93
C LEU A 9 -0.54 8.26 14.45
N THR A 10 0.19 9.12 13.74
CA THR A 10 0.59 8.86 12.34
C THR A 10 1.48 7.63 12.23
N SER A 11 2.42 7.45 13.17
CA SER A 11 3.28 6.26 13.20
C SER A 11 2.50 4.97 13.46
N ILE A 12 1.53 5.00 14.38
CA ILE A 12 0.65 3.85 14.68
C ILE A 12 -0.18 3.50 13.44
N TYR A 13 -0.73 4.48 12.74
CA TYR A 13 -1.49 4.27 11.51
C TYR A 13 -0.65 3.60 10.42
N VAL A 14 0.58 4.08 10.19
CA VAL A 14 1.51 3.48 9.21
C VAL A 14 1.85 2.04 9.57
N LEU A 15 2.16 1.76 10.84
CA LEU A 15 2.46 0.42 11.31
C LEU A 15 1.26 -0.53 11.15
N LEU A 16 0.06 -0.04 11.43
CA LEU A 16 -1.17 -0.82 11.26
C LEU A 16 -1.40 -1.20 9.80
N LEU A 17 -1.29 -0.24 8.89
CA LEU A 17 -1.43 -0.50 7.46
C LEU A 17 -0.37 -1.50 6.96
N LEU A 18 0.88 -1.32 7.40
CA LEU A 18 1.99 -2.20 7.02
C LEU A 18 1.76 -3.63 7.54
N GLY A 19 1.34 -3.75 8.80
CA GLY A 19 0.99 -5.04 9.40
C GLY A 19 -0.14 -5.75 8.66
N VAL A 20 -1.22 -5.05 8.33
CA VAL A 20 -2.34 -5.58 7.55
C VAL A 20 -1.87 -6.02 6.17
N GLY A 21 -1.10 -5.19 5.46
CA GLY A 21 -0.57 -5.52 4.13
C GLY A 21 0.28 -6.79 4.14
N ILE A 22 1.21 -6.90 5.09
CA ILE A 22 2.08 -8.08 5.23
C ILE A 22 1.26 -9.33 5.55
N CYS A 23 0.38 -9.28 6.55
CA CYS A 23 -0.39 -10.44 6.97
C CYS A 23 -1.34 -10.94 5.88
N ILE A 24 -2.10 -10.03 5.27
CA ILE A 24 -3.04 -10.38 4.19
C ILE A 24 -2.28 -10.84 2.95
N GLY A 25 -1.18 -10.17 2.60
CA GLY A 25 -0.33 -10.59 1.49
C GLY A 25 0.23 -11.99 1.69
N ALA A 26 0.76 -12.30 2.88
CA ALA A 26 1.28 -13.62 3.21
C ALA A 26 0.21 -14.72 3.12
N VAL A 27 -0.97 -14.48 3.69
CA VAL A 27 -2.10 -15.42 3.63
C VAL A 27 -2.58 -15.62 2.20
N ALA A 28 -2.70 -14.54 1.43
CA ALA A 28 -3.08 -14.60 0.02
C ALA A 28 -2.04 -15.37 -0.81
N GLY A 29 -0.74 -15.13 -0.57
CA GLY A 29 0.34 -15.85 -1.24
C GLY A 29 0.30 -17.36 -0.97
N LEU A 30 0.10 -17.76 0.29
CA LEU A 30 -0.11 -19.17 0.66
C LEU A 30 -1.34 -19.80 0.00
N ALA A 31 -2.43 -19.03 -0.12
CA ALA A 31 -3.63 -19.53 -0.77
C ALA A 31 -3.42 -19.71 -2.29
N VAL A 32 -2.76 -18.77 -2.95
CA VAL A 32 -2.50 -18.81 -4.39
C VAL A 32 -1.49 -19.90 -4.75
N GLU A 33 -0.49 -20.15 -3.92
CA GLU A 33 0.50 -21.22 -4.08
C GLU A 33 -0.15 -22.60 -4.27
N ARG A 34 -1.30 -22.84 -3.65
CA ARG A 34 -2.06 -24.09 -3.80
C ARG A 34 -2.61 -24.30 -5.22
N PHE A 35 -2.76 -23.23 -5.98
CA PHE A 35 -3.34 -23.26 -7.33
C PHE A 35 -2.31 -22.99 -8.42
N SER A 36 -1.16 -22.40 -8.08
CA SER A 36 -0.13 -22.04 -9.04
C SER A 36 1.25 -22.06 -8.40
N ASN A 37 2.18 -22.77 -9.04
CA ASN A 37 3.60 -22.78 -8.66
C ASN A 37 4.40 -21.64 -9.35
N ASN A 38 3.72 -20.74 -10.04
CA ASN A 38 4.37 -19.63 -10.72
C ASN A 38 4.49 -18.43 -9.78
N GLY A 39 5.73 -18.09 -9.36
CA GLY A 39 6.02 -16.99 -8.45
C GLY A 39 5.47 -15.64 -8.92
N VAL A 40 5.48 -15.37 -10.22
CA VAL A 40 4.92 -14.14 -10.81
C VAL A 40 3.41 -14.07 -10.58
N MET A 41 2.69 -15.16 -10.81
CA MET A 41 1.24 -15.24 -10.59
C MET A 41 0.89 -15.09 -9.10
N ILE A 42 1.66 -15.73 -8.23
CA ILE A 42 1.50 -15.60 -6.79
C ILE A 42 1.69 -14.15 -6.37
N GLY A 43 2.76 -13.50 -6.83
CA GLY A 43 3.06 -12.09 -6.52
C GLY A 43 1.99 -11.12 -7.02
N LEU A 44 1.53 -11.29 -8.28
CA LEU A 44 0.48 -10.47 -8.86
C LEU A 44 -0.83 -10.55 -8.07
N ILE A 45 -1.32 -11.76 -7.81
CA ILE A 45 -2.61 -11.97 -7.17
C ILE A 45 -2.56 -11.57 -5.70
N SER A 46 -1.50 -11.96 -4.97
CA SER A 46 -1.35 -11.58 -3.56
C SER A 46 -1.15 -10.06 -3.38
N GLY A 47 -0.44 -9.42 -4.30
CA GLY A 47 -0.29 -7.96 -4.32
C GLY A 47 -1.62 -7.26 -4.53
N LEU A 48 -2.43 -7.72 -5.48
CA LEU A 48 -3.77 -7.19 -5.72
C LEU A 48 -4.68 -7.31 -4.48
N ILE A 49 -4.69 -8.48 -3.85
CA ILE A 49 -5.47 -8.71 -2.62
C ILE A 49 -4.96 -7.80 -1.48
N ALA A 50 -3.64 -7.66 -1.34
CA ALA A 50 -3.04 -6.80 -0.31
C ALA A 50 -3.39 -5.31 -0.52
N VAL A 51 -3.44 -4.81 -1.77
CA VAL A 51 -3.90 -3.45 -2.07
C VAL A 51 -5.35 -3.25 -1.63
N VAL A 52 -6.22 -4.15 -1.99
CA VAL A 52 -7.64 -4.05 -1.61
C VAL A 52 -7.77 -4.06 -0.08
N ALA A 53 -7.03 -4.94 0.61
CA ALA A 53 -7.03 -5.00 2.07
C ALA A 53 -6.48 -3.71 2.71
N ALA A 54 -5.41 -3.12 2.17
CA ALA A 54 -4.85 -1.86 2.67
C ALA A 54 -5.84 -0.70 2.53
N TRP A 55 -6.58 -0.63 1.42
CA TRP A 55 -7.63 0.36 1.22
C TRP A 55 -8.81 0.15 2.17
N GLN A 56 -9.22 -1.09 2.41
CA GLN A 56 -10.26 -1.40 3.40
C GLN A 56 -9.81 -1.06 4.83
N ALA A 57 -8.56 -1.36 5.18
CA ALA A 57 -7.98 -1.00 6.47
C ALA A 57 -7.95 0.52 6.68
N ARG A 58 -7.66 1.29 5.62
CA ARG A 58 -7.75 2.75 5.66
C ARG A 58 -9.17 3.23 5.97
N LEU A 59 -10.17 2.73 5.25
CA LEU A 59 -11.59 3.09 5.48
C LEU A 59 -12.05 2.74 6.89
N LEU A 60 -11.56 1.63 7.43
CA LEU A 60 -11.81 1.25 8.83
C LEU A 60 -11.10 2.21 9.79
N ALA A 61 -9.85 2.57 9.50
CA ALA A 61 -9.09 3.51 10.32
C ALA A 61 -9.77 4.90 10.40
N GLU A 62 -10.37 5.38 9.30
CA GLU A 62 -11.14 6.63 9.29
C GLU A 62 -12.35 6.59 10.26
N ARG A 63 -12.91 5.40 10.53
CA ARG A 63 -14.04 5.25 11.45
C ARG A 63 -13.64 5.13 12.93
N PHE A 64 -12.44 4.59 13.20
CA PHE A 64 -12.03 4.24 14.56
C PHE A 64 -10.95 5.15 15.13
N LEU A 65 -10.22 5.87 14.28
CA LEU A 65 -9.18 6.79 14.72
C LEU A 65 -9.73 8.22 14.83
N PRO A 66 -9.13 9.06 15.69
CA PRO A 66 -9.51 10.47 15.82
C PRO A 66 -9.40 11.22 14.49
N GLU A 67 -10.28 12.22 14.30
CA GLU A 67 -10.25 13.09 13.13
C GLU A 67 -8.86 13.73 12.95
N GLY A 68 -8.39 13.78 11.71
CA GLY A 68 -7.07 14.28 11.35
C GLY A 68 -5.91 13.28 11.48
N THR A 69 -6.16 12.04 11.95
CA THR A 69 -5.13 10.98 11.99
C THR A 69 -4.91 10.34 10.63
N VAL A 70 -5.98 10.17 9.87
CA VAL A 70 -5.96 9.64 8.51
C VAL A 70 -6.00 10.81 7.53
N PRO A 71 -5.08 10.88 6.58
CA PRO A 71 -5.06 11.94 5.58
C PRO A 71 -6.33 11.95 4.72
N ASP A 72 -6.98 13.10 4.57
CA ASP A 72 -8.14 13.25 3.69
C ASP A 72 -7.67 13.33 2.23
N MET A 73 -8.24 12.54 1.35
CA MET A 73 -7.83 12.39 -0.04
C MET A 73 -8.88 12.87 -1.03
N GLY A 74 -9.73 13.77 -0.72
CA GLY A 74 -10.75 14.29 -1.64
C GLY A 74 -11.42 13.20 -2.52
N ALA A 75 -12.73 13.20 -2.63
CA ALA A 75 -13.48 12.13 -3.31
C ALA A 75 -13.14 11.97 -4.81
N ASP A 76 -12.72 13.04 -5.46
CA ASP A 76 -12.43 13.10 -6.90
C ASP A 76 -11.08 12.48 -7.28
N LYS A 77 -10.11 12.46 -6.37
CA LYS A 77 -8.77 11.89 -6.60
C LYS A 77 -8.68 10.42 -6.25
N PHE A 78 -9.56 9.97 -5.37
CA PHE A 78 -9.57 8.60 -4.86
C PHE A 78 -9.50 7.52 -5.95
N PRO A 79 -10.33 7.53 -7.03
CA PRO A 79 -10.30 6.47 -8.03
C PRO A 79 -8.98 6.40 -8.80
N ARG A 80 -8.37 7.55 -9.08
CA ARG A 80 -7.09 7.62 -9.83
C ARG A 80 -5.94 7.08 -8.99
N VAL A 81 -5.88 7.45 -7.71
CA VAL A 81 -4.85 6.98 -6.79
C VAL A 81 -4.95 5.47 -6.58
N VAL A 82 -6.16 4.94 -6.41
CA VAL A 82 -6.39 3.50 -6.29
C VAL A 82 -5.94 2.76 -7.55
N LEU A 83 -6.29 3.26 -8.74
CA LEU A 83 -5.90 2.63 -10.01
C LEU A 83 -4.38 2.59 -10.17
N VAL A 84 -3.70 3.71 -9.92
CA VAL A 84 -2.23 3.78 -10.01
C VAL A 84 -1.60 2.83 -9.00
N ASN A 85 -2.12 2.77 -7.78
CA ASN A 85 -1.62 1.85 -6.75
C ASN A 85 -1.78 0.39 -7.18
N ILE A 86 -2.94 0.00 -7.71
CA ILE A 86 -3.18 -1.36 -8.23
C ILE A 86 -2.15 -1.70 -9.30
N LEU A 87 -1.91 -0.83 -10.27
CA LEU A 87 -0.95 -1.06 -11.36
C LEU A 87 0.49 -1.22 -10.82
N VAL A 88 0.92 -0.29 -9.97
CA VAL A 88 2.29 -0.33 -9.40
C VAL A 88 2.49 -1.59 -8.56
N VAL A 89 1.56 -1.93 -7.70
CA VAL A 89 1.68 -3.09 -6.82
C VAL A 89 1.59 -4.39 -7.58
N SER A 90 0.73 -4.49 -8.58
CA SER A 90 0.67 -5.68 -9.43
C SER A 90 2.01 -5.91 -10.14
N LEU A 91 2.61 -4.86 -10.68
CA LEU A 91 3.92 -4.95 -11.33
C LEU A 91 5.01 -5.35 -10.32
N MET A 92 5.09 -4.67 -9.19
CA MET A 92 6.09 -4.95 -8.14
C MET A 92 5.90 -6.32 -7.51
N GLY A 93 4.66 -6.74 -7.28
CA GLY A 93 4.35 -8.08 -6.77
C GLY A 93 4.79 -9.18 -7.75
N GLY A 94 4.54 -8.99 -9.04
CA GLY A 94 5.00 -9.91 -10.08
C GLY A 94 6.52 -10.00 -10.14
N LEU A 95 7.25 -8.87 -10.09
CA LEU A 95 8.71 -8.83 -10.04
C LEU A 95 9.25 -9.51 -8.78
N ALA A 96 8.71 -9.18 -7.62
CA ALA A 96 9.10 -9.82 -6.36
C ALA A 96 8.90 -11.34 -6.40
N GLY A 97 7.80 -11.81 -6.98
CA GLY A 97 7.54 -13.23 -7.16
C GLY A 97 8.54 -13.91 -8.08
N HIS A 98 8.95 -13.23 -9.16
CA HIS A 98 9.99 -13.72 -10.06
C HIS A 98 11.34 -13.85 -9.35
N ASP A 99 11.77 -12.81 -8.66
CA ASP A 99 13.08 -12.77 -8.00
C ASP A 99 13.17 -13.75 -6.83
N VAL A 100 12.12 -13.84 -6.00
CA VAL A 100 12.08 -14.80 -4.88
C VAL A 100 12.15 -16.23 -5.40
N SER A 101 11.43 -16.57 -6.46
CA SER A 101 11.47 -17.91 -7.03
C SER A 101 12.84 -18.29 -7.60
N ASN A 102 13.57 -17.32 -8.13
CA ASN A 102 14.93 -17.52 -8.66
C ASN A 102 16.00 -17.66 -7.56
N VAL A 103 15.84 -16.95 -6.44
CA VAL A 103 16.85 -16.92 -5.36
C VAL A 103 16.67 -18.09 -4.38
N ILE A 104 15.44 -18.42 -4.04
CA ILE A 104 15.13 -19.44 -3.01
C ILE A 104 15.03 -20.86 -3.63
N GLY A 105 14.85 -20.95 -4.96
CA GLY A 105 14.71 -22.23 -5.66
C GLY A 105 13.38 -22.95 -5.43
N GLU A 106 12.61 -22.52 -4.44
CA GLU A 106 11.25 -22.97 -4.16
C GLU A 106 10.33 -21.74 -4.04
N THR A 107 9.19 -21.77 -4.70
CA THR A 107 8.19 -20.73 -4.59
C THR A 107 7.48 -20.83 -3.24
N SER A 108 7.98 -20.12 -2.24
CA SER A 108 7.22 -19.96 -0.99
C SER A 108 6.22 -18.81 -1.14
N GLY A 109 4.96 -19.17 -1.38
CA GLY A 109 3.86 -18.22 -1.55
C GLY A 109 3.72 -17.26 -0.38
N MET A 110 4.04 -17.69 0.82
CA MET A 110 4.04 -16.86 2.02
C MET A 110 5.02 -15.69 1.89
N TRP A 111 6.25 -15.92 1.51
CA TRP A 111 7.27 -14.87 1.40
C TRP A 111 7.00 -13.93 0.24
N VAL A 112 6.61 -14.49 -0.92
CA VAL A 112 6.22 -13.69 -2.09
C VAL A 112 5.03 -12.80 -1.74
N GLY A 113 4.02 -13.35 -1.08
CA GLY A 113 2.83 -12.62 -0.67
C GLY A 113 3.13 -11.56 0.38
N ALA A 114 3.97 -11.85 1.37
CA ALA A 114 4.39 -10.87 2.38
C ALA A 114 5.12 -9.67 1.74
N LEU A 115 6.08 -9.93 0.84
CA LEU A 115 6.79 -8.88 0.10
C LEU A 115 5.84 -8.06 -0.78
N ALA A 116 4.93 -8.71 -1.49
CA ALA A 116 3.91 -8.01 -2.27
C ALA A 116 3.04 -7.12 -1.38
N GLY A 117 2.70 -7.56 -0.17
CA GLY A 117 1.98 -6.78 0.84
C GLY A 117 2.75 -5.55 1.33
N VAL A 118 4.06 -5.70 1.55
CA VAL A 118 4.94 -4.56 1.88
C VAL A 118 4.92 -3.52 0.75
N PHE A 119 5.16 -3.96 -0.49
CA PHE A 119 5.14 -3.06 -1.64
C PHE A 119 3.78 -2.38 -1.84
N ALA A 120 2.67 -3.10 -1.62
CA ALA A 120 1.33 -2.56 -1.67
C ALA A 120 1.14 -1.39 -0.72
N THR A 121 1.55 -1.58 0.52
CA THR A 121 1.40 -0.57 1.58
C THR A 121 2.34 0.60 1.36
N LEU A 122 3.60 0.35 1.00
CA LEU A 122 4.56 1.42 0.72
C LEU A 122 4.13 2.26 -0.48
N ALA A 123 3.68 1.63 -1.56
CA ALA A 123 3.18 2.35 -2.74
C ALA A 123 1.97 3.23 -2.38
N MET A 124 1.04 2.71 -1.57
CA MET A 124 -0.10 3.47 -1.07
C MET A 124 0.34 4.69 -0.24
N LEU A 125 1.29 4.51 0.69
CA LEU A 125 1.81 5.59 1.52
C LEU A 125 2.54 6.65 0.70
N VAL A 126 3.39 6.24 -0.25
CA VAL A 126 4.11 7.16 -1.14
C VAL A 126 3.12 7.97 -1.99
N LEU A 127 2.11 7.33 -2.55
CA LEU A 127 1.08 8.01 -3.33
C LEU A 127 0.31 9.01 -2.47
N MET A 128 -0.08 8.63 -1.26
CA MET A 128 -0.72 9.54 -0.31
C MET A 128 0.17 10.78 -0.05
N VAL A 129 1.42 10.58 0.34
CA VAL A 129 2.35 11.68 0.62
C VAL A 129 2.54 12.57 -0.61
N THR A 130 2.73 12.00 -1.79
CA THR A 130 2.95 12.75 -3.03
C THR A 130 1.75 13.63 -3.40
N TYR A 131 0.54 13.12 -3.20
CA TYR A 131 -0.68 13.90 -3.47
C TYR A 131 -0.89 15.02 -2.45
N PHE A 132 -0.53 14.82 -1.18
CA PHE A 132 -0.64 15.86 -0.14
C PHE A 132 0.36 16.99 -0.35
N TYR A 133 1.63 16.69 -0.58
CA TYR A 133 2.66 17.72 -0.76
C TYR A 133 2.45 18.58 -2.00
N ARG A 134 1.69 18.13 -2.97
CA ARG A 134 1.45 18.87 -4.21
C ARG A 134 0.36 19.93 -4.08
N GLU A 135 -0.53 19.83 -3.09
CA GLU A 135 -1.60 20.81 -2.85
C GLU A 135 -1.15 22.01 -2.02
N ASP A 136 -0.14 21.85 -1.17
CA ASP A 136 0.40 22.91 -0.33
C ASP A 136 1.42 23.82 -1.06
N ALA A 137 1.72 23.57 -2.32
CA ALA A 137 2.55 24.46 -3.12
C ALA A 137 1.73 25.72 -3.48
N PRO A 138 2.06 26.91 -2.93
CA PRO A 138 1.36 28.15 -3.26
C PRO A 138 1.43 28.37 -4.77
N ASP A 139 0.27 28.68 -5.37
CA ASP A 139 0.18 29.04 -6.78
C ASP A 139 1.14 30.23 -7.06
N ALA A 140 2.27 29.94 -7.66
CA ALA A 140 3.27 30.93 -8.07
C ALA A 140 2.74 31.91 -9.15
N SER A 141 1.46 31.78 -9.51
CA SER A 141 0.80 32.59 -10.54
C SER A 141 0.07 33.83 -10.00
N SER A 142 0.04 34.06 -8.67
CA SER A 142 -0.65 35.20 -8.10
C SER A 142 0.23 36.44 -7.84
N GLU A 143 1.54 36.38 -8.18
CA GLU A 143 2.42 37.55 -8.14
C GLU A 143 2.80 38.01 -9.54
N SER A 144 1.85 38.60 -10.24
CA SER A 144 2.15 39.51 -11.36
C SER A 144 1.57 40.86 -11.02
N PRO A 145 2.40 41.93 -10.84
CA PRO A 145 1.94 43.28 -10.64
C PRO A 145 1.28 43.85 -11.88
#